data_ae861d8ac6454c02759ea9d732b2d475
#
_entry.id   ae861d8ac6454c02759ea9d732b2d475
#
_cell.length_a   1.000
_cell.length_b   1.000
_cell.length_c   1.000
_cell.angle_alpha   90.00
_cell.angle_beta   90.00
_cell.angle_gamma   90.00
#
_symmetry.space_group_name_H-M   'P 1'
#
loop_
_entity.id
_entity.type
_entity.pdbx_description
1 polymer ?
#
loop_
_entity_poly.entity_id
_entity_poly.type
_entity_poly.pdbx_seq_one_letter_code
_entity_poly.pdbx_strand_id
1 'polypeptide(L)'
;MNITVYLGANEGNDPCLRKAVEELGAWIGNSGNALVYGGSKGGLMGALADSVLKAGGDVTGVEPIFFIENEFQHDGLTKLIVTKDMSERKNKMIELGEAFIAFPGGTGTLEEIAEVMSKVSLKHLEAPCILYNLNGYYDDLKALLNHMIEKGLSSNERQEGIFFVENLDDIKPVSYTHLTLPTKLEV
;
A
#
# COMPACT_ATOMS: atom_id res chain seq x y z
N MET A 1 -13.04 -2.63 -4.74
CA MET A 1 -12.32 -1.40 -4.34
C MET A 1 -10.91 -1.41 -4.89
N ASN A 2 -10.27 -0.23 -4.94
CA ASN A 2 -8.87 -0.09 -5.33
C ASN A 2 -7.97 -0.17 -4.09
N ILE A 3 -7.07 -1.14 -4.06
CA ILE A 3 -6.06 -1.29 -3.00
C ILE A 3 -4.74 -0.76 -3.53
N THR A 4 -4.23 0.32 -2.93
CA THR A 4 -2.90 0.83 -3.24
C THR A 4 -1.86 0.10 -2.42
N VAL A 5 -0.87 -0.51 -3.08
CA VAL A 5 0.22 -1.22 -2.42
C VAL A 5 1.55 -0.53 -2.72
N TYR A 6 2.23 -0.11 -1.68
CA TYR A 6 3.58 0.42 -1.71
C TYR A 6 4.59 -0.66 -1.36
N LEU A 7 5.55 -0.90 -2.22
CA LEU A 7 6.61 -1.89 -2.02
C LEU A 7 7.82 -1.58 -2.91
N GLY A 8 8.94 -2.24 -2.62
CA GLY A 8 10.15 -2.08 -3.43
C GLY A 8 10.20 -3.04 -4.63
N ALA A 9 11.02 -2.67 -5.63
CA ALA A 9 11.32 -3.53 -6.78
C ALA A 9 12.36 -4.63 -6.46
N ASN A 10 13.04 -4.56 -5.32
CA ASN A 10 14.04 -5.56 -4.93
C ASN A 10 13.37 -6.80 -4.31
N GLU A 11 13.94 -7.97 -4.56
CA GLU A 11 13.46 -9.25 -3.97
C GLU A 11 13.68 -9.33 -2.45
N GLY A 12 14.66 -8.59 -1.93
CA GLY A 12 15.12 -8.76 -0.56
C GLY A 12 15.93 -10.05 -0.37
N ASN A 13 16.25 -10.36 0.87
CA ASN A 13 17.01 -11.57 1.26
C ASN A 13 16.21 -12.52 2.15
N ASP A 14 14.96 -12.20 2.48
CA ASP A 14 14.04 -13.09 3.18
C ASP A 14 13.16 -13.82 2.14
N PRO A 15 13.28 -15.15 2.04
CA PRO A 15 12.50 -15.93 1.08
C PRO A 15 10.99 -15.91 1.34
N CYS A 16 10.54 -15.51 2.54
CA CYS A 16 9.13 -15.36 2.87
C CYS A 16 8.48 -14.17 2.13
N LEU A 17 9.26 -13.14 1.76
CA LEU A 17 8.74 -11.95 1.10
C LEU A 17 8.03 -12.28 -0.21
N ARG A 18 8.67 -13.06 -1.05
CA ARG A 18 8.09 -13.42 -2.36
C ARG A 18 6.78 -14.18 -2.21
N LYS A 19 6.75 -15.17 -1.33
CA LYS A 19 5.52 -15.93 -1.07
C LYS A 19 4.40 -15.03 -0.54
N ALA A 20 4.71 -14.18 0.43
CA ALA A 20 3.72 -13.30 1.06
C ALA A 20 3.16 -12.26 0.06
N VAL A 21 3.99 -11.70 -0.82
CA VAL A 21 3.53 -10.75 -1.83
C VAL A 21 2.66 -11.42 -2.90
N GLU A 22 2.98 -12.66 -3.29
CA GLU A 22 2.18 -13.45 -4.21
C GLU A 22 0.82 -13.82 -3.61
N GLU A 23 0.77 -14.20 -2.33
CA GLU A 23 -0.48 -14.45 -1.60
C GLU A 23 -1.34 -13.17 -1.47
N LEU A 24 -0.71 -12.02 -1.20
CA LEU A 24 -1.38 -10.72 -1.17
C LEU A 24 -2.01 -10.39 -2.53
N GLY A 25 -1.25 -10.56 -3.62
CA GLY A 25 -1.74 -10.32 -4.98
C GLY A 25 -2.89 -11.25 -5.36
N ALA A 26 -2.77 -12.54 -5.06
CA ALA A 26 -3.81 -13.52 -5.30
C ALA A 26 -5.11 -13.18 -4.53
N TRP A 27 -5.00 -12.73 -3.29
CA TRP A 27 -6.16 -12.28 -2.53
C TRP A 27 -6.81 -11.05 -3.16
N ILE A 28 -6.04 -10.03 -3.54
CA ILE A 28 -6.56 -8.81 -4.17
C ILE A 28 -7.40 -9.18 -5.40
N GLY A 29 -6.86 -9.99 -6.32
CA GLY A 29 -7.57 -10.39 -7.53
C GLY A 29 -8.79 -11.27 -7.27
N ASN A 30 -8.65 -12.33 -6.46
CA ASN A 30 -9.75 -13.26 -6.16
C ASN A 30 -10.92 -12.61 -5.40
N SER A 31 -10.67 -11.50 -4.70
CA SER A 31 -11.70 -10.78 -3.93
C SER A 31 -12.44 -9.72 -4.77
N GLY A 32 -12.19 -9.64 -6.07
CA GLY A 32 -12.78 -8.63 -6.95
C GLY A 32 -12.28 -7.21 -6.68
N ASN A 33 -11.12 -7.07 -6.02
CA ASN A 33 -10.45 -5.80 -5.85
C ASN A 33 -9.48 -5.54 -7.01
N ALA A 34 -9.11 -4.27 -7.19
CA ALA A 34 -8.09 -3.85 -8.14
C ALA A 34 -6.84 -3.38 -7.41
N LEU A 35 -5.68 -3.63 -8.01
CA LEU A 35 -4.39 -3.15 -7.51
C LEU A 35 -4.05 -1.79 -8.13
N VAL A 36 -3.60 -0.86 -7.29
CA VAL A 36 -2.86 0.34 -7.68
C VAL A 36 -1.45 0.24 -7.12
N TYR A 37 -0.42 0.40 -7.96
CA TYR A 37 0.98 0.27 -7.53
C TYR A 37 1.94 1.08 -8.40
N GLY A 38 3.22 0.98 -8.15
CA GLY A 38 4.26 1.76 -8.82
C GLY A 38 4.54 1.43 -10.29
N GLY A 39 3.93 0.39 -10.87
CA GLY A 39 4.01 0.09 -12.31
C GLY A 39 5.15 -0.82 -12.74
N SER A 40 6.21 -0.99 -11.94
CA SER A 40 7.42 -1.75 -12.32
C SER A 40 7.17 -3.26 -12.46
N LYS A 41 7.87 -3.87 -13.43
CA LYS A 41 7.92 -5.33 -13.64
C LYS A 41 8.95 -6.05 -12.78
N GLY A 42 9.80 -5.32 -12.06
CA GLY A 42 10.94 -5.89 -11.33
C GLY A 42 10.57 -6.43 -9.96
N GLY A 43 11.23 -7.51 -9.52
CA GLY A 43 11.25 -8.05 -8.17
C GLY A 43 9.87 -8.26 -7.55
N LEU A 44 9.70 -7.83 -6.31
CA LEU A 44 8.43 -7.99 -5.57
C LEU A 44 7.27 -7.20 -6.20
N MET A 45 7.54 -6.07 -6.87
CA MET A 45 6.51 -5.30 -7.58
C MET A 45 5.90 -6.10 -8.74
N GLY A 46 6.76 -6.71 -9.57
CA GLY A 46 6.30 -7.58 -10.66
C GLY A 46 5.55 -8.81 -10.13
N ALA A 47 6.07 -9.46 -9.08
CA ALA A 47 5.42 -10.62 -8.47
C ALA A 47 4.01 -10.31 -7.94
N LEU A 48 3.81 -9.14 -7.33
CA LEU A 48 2.50 -8.66 -6.90
C LEU A 48 1.54 -8.51 -8.09
N ALA A 49 1.96 -7.75 -9.11
CA ALA A 49 1.14 -7.47 -10.29
C ALA A 49 0.77 -8.76 -11.04
N ASP A 50 1.74 -9.63 -11.28
CA ASP A 50 1.52 -10.95 -11.92
C ASP A 50 0.49 -11.78 -11.14
N SER A 51 0.57 -11.79 -9.81
CA SER A 51 -0.33 -12.57 -8.98
C SER A 51 -1.77 -12.04 -9.02
N VAL A 52 -1.96 -10.72 -9.05
CA VAL A 52 -3.29 -10.09 -9.22
C VAL A 52 -3.87 -10.43 -10.58
N LEU A 53 -3.09 -10.24 -11.66
CA LEU A 53 -3.52 -10.55 -13.03
C LEU A 53 -3.86 -12.03 -13.21
N LYS A 54 -3.03 -12.93 -12.66
CA LYS A 54 -3.28 -14.38 -12.68
C LYS A 54 -4.56 -14.77 -11.95
N ALA A 55 -4.93 -14.03 -10.92
CA ALA A 55 -6.17 -14.20 -10.17
C ALA A 55 -7.39 -13.53 -10.84
N GLY A 56 -7.22 -12.89 -12.00
CA GLY A 56 -8.28 -12.24 -12.76
C GLY A 56 -8.64 -10.83 -12.28
N GLY A 57 -7.80 -10.22 -11.45
CA GLY A 57 -7.97 -8.84 -10.97
C GLY A 57 -7.37 -7.80 -11.92
N ASP A 58 -7.83 -6.56 -11.81
CA ASP A 58 -7.29 -5.43 -12.54
C ASP A 58 -6.06 -4.84 -11.85
N VAL A 59 -5.08 -4.38 -12.66
CA VAL A 59 -3.85 -3.75 -12.17
C VAL A 59 -3.62 -2.41 -12.85
N THR A 60 -3.55 -1.35 -12.06
CA THR A 60 -3.17 -0.01 -12.49
C THR A 60 -1.76 0.32 -12.00
N GLY A 61 -0.84 0.51 -12.93
CA GLY A 61 0.49 1.05 -12.67
C GLY A 61 0.50 2.57 -12.75
N VAL A 62 1.22 3.23 -11.84
CA VAL A 62 1.43 4.69 -11.88
C VAL A 62 2.92 4.96 -11.89
N GLU A 63 3.46 5.40 -13.03
CA GLU A 63 4.89 5.61 -13.22
C GLU A 63 5.23 7.01 -13.73
N PRO A 64 6.29 7.63 -13.24
CA PRO A 64 6.80 8.86 -13.84
C PRO A 64 7.48 8.57 -15.18
N ILE A 65 7.44 9.53 -16.09
CA ILE A 65 7.93 9.41 -17.46
C ILE A 65 9.38 8.88 -17.52
N PHE A 66 10.25 9.29 -16.62
CA PHE A 66 11.66 8.87 -16.63
C PHE A 66 11.88 7.38 -16.34
N PHE A 67 10.93 6.67 -15.67
CA PHE A 67 10.99 5.21 -15.54
C PHE A 67 10.53 4.51 -16.81
N ILE A 68 9.55 5.09 -17.51
CA ILE A 68 9.08 4.57 -18.81
C ILE A 68 10.22 4.60 -19.84
N GLU A 69 10.99 5.67 -19.89
CA GLU A 69 12.14 5.81 -20.77
C GLU A 69 13.24 4.76 -20.54
N ASN A 70 13.26 4.14 -19.36
CA ASN A 70 14.18 3.05 -19.00
C ASN A 70 13.54 1.65 -19.08
N GLU A 71 12.32 1.53 -19.62
CA GLU A 71 11.59 0.26 -19.81
C GLU A 71 11.37 -0.56 -18.52
N PHE A 72 11.17 0.12 -17.37
CA PHE A 72 10.88 -0.55 -16.10
C PHE A 72 9.42 -0.97 -15.94
N GLN A 73 8.51 -0.44 -16.76
CA GLN A 73 7.08 -0.72 -16.68
C GLN A 73 6.76 -2.20 -16.93
N HIS A 74 5.68 -2.65 -16.32
CA HIS A 74 5.14 -3.98 -16.52
C HIS A 74 4.27 -4.02 -17.78
N ASP A 75 4.52 -4.96 -18.70
CA ASP A 75 3.89 -5.02 -20.02
C ASP A 75 2.43 -5.52 -20.00
N GLY A 76 2.02 -6.23 -18.92
CA GLY A 76 0.71 -6.87 -18.78
C GLY A 76 -0.33 -6.06 -18.01
N LEU A 77 -0.10 -4.79 -17.70
CA LEU A 77 -1.01 -3.98 -16.88
C LEU A 77 -2.37 -3.78 -17.55
N THR A 78 -3.45 -3.79 -16.75
CA THR A 78 -4.78 -3.38 -17.22
C THR A 78 -4.78 -1.90 -17.59
N LYS A 79 -4.04 -1.07 -16.83
CA LYS A 79 -3.90 0.36 -17.08
C LYS A 79 -2.53 0.86 -16.63
N LEU A 80 -1.92 1.72 -17.46
CA LEU A 80 -0.72 2.49 -17.08
C LEU A 80 -1.06 3.98 -17.06
N ILE A 81 -0.75 4.65 -15.95
CA ILE A 81 -0.87 6.10 -15.80
C ILE A 81 0.54 6.67 -15.75
N VAL A 82 0.87 7.48 -16.73
CA VAL A 82 2.17 8.15 -16.80
C VAL A 82 2.06 9.52 -16.15
N THR A 83 2.98 9.83 -15.24
CA THR A 83 3.05 11.10 -14.51
C THR A 83 4.33 11.85 -14.87
N LYS A 84 4.36 13.15 -14.67
CA LYS A 84 5.53 13.98 -15.00
C LYS A 84 6.69 13.78 -14.02
N ASP A 85 6.36 13.54 -12.74
CA ASP A 85 7.33 13.44 -11.65
C ASP A 85 6.83 12.56 -10.50
N MET A 86 7.69 12.33 -9.49
CA MET A 86 7.37 11.51 -8.32
C MET A 86 6.28 12.13 -7.44
N SER A 87 6.14 13.46 -7.41
CA SER A 87 5.10 14.12 -6.61
C SER A 87 3.71 13.85 -7.19
N GLU A 88 3.57 14.00 -8.51
CA GLU A 88 2.32 13.69 -9.22
C GLU A 88 1.99 12.20 -9.10
N ARG A 89 2.99 11.31 -9.21
CA ARG A 89 2.82 9.86 -9.02
C ARG A 89 2.22 9.54 -7.65
N LYS A 90 2.81 10.02 -6.56
CA LYS A 90 2.33 9.77 -5.21
C LYS A 90 0.91 10.30 -4.99
N ASN A 91 0.65 11.52 -5.44
CA ASN A 91 -0.70 12.10 -5.38
C ASN A 91 -1.72 11.25 -6.14
N LYS A 92 -1.37 10.76 -7.34
CA LYS A 92 -2.25 9.92 -8.15
C LYS A 92 -2.52 8.57 -7.50
N MET A 93 -1.52 7.93 -6.90
CA MET A 93 -1.69 6.68 -6.17
C MET A 93 -2.61 6.84 -4.96
N ILE A 94 -2.52 7.98 -4.25
CA ILE A 94 -3.42 8.29 -3.12
C ILE A 94 -4.84 8.60 -3.61
N GLU A 95 -4.99 9.37 -4.68
CA GLU A 95 -6.30 9.70 -5.28
C GLU A 95 -7.09 8.46 -5.71
N LEU A 96 -6.41 7.46 -6.22
CA LEU A 96 -7.01 6.23 -6.73
C LEU A 96 -7.33 5.21 -5.63
N GLY A 97 -6.58 5.23 -4.52
CA GLY A 97 -6.66 4.22 -3.48
C GLY A 97 -7.83 4.41 -2.52
N GLU A 98 -8.46 3.31 -2.14
CA GLU A 98 -9.49 3.24 -1.10
C GLU A 98 -8.99 2.51 0.15
N ALA A 99 -7.92 1.74 0.05
CA ALA A 99 -7.14 1.16 1.14
C ALA A 99 -5.65 1.18 0.77
N PHE A 100 -4.79 1.36 1.75
CA PHE A 100 -3.35 1.54 1.53
C PHE A 100 -2.56 0.50 2.31
N ILE A 101 -1.70 -0.24 1.62
CA ILE A 101 -0.87 -1.28 2.23
C ILE A 101 0.61 -0.97 1.93
N ALA A 102 1.43 -0.83 2.97
CA ALA A 102 2.87 -0.88 2.83
C ALA A 102 3.36 -2.32 3.07
N PHE A 103 3.83 -2.97 2.03
CA PHE A 103 4.58 -4.22 2.13
C PHE A 103 6.04 -3.89 2.49
N PRO A 104 6.82 -4.81 3.11
CA PRO A 104 8.24 -4.59 3.36
C PRO A 104 8.99 -4.05 2.14
N GLY A 105 9.67 -2.92 2.29
CA GLY A 105 10.32 -2.20 1.19
C GLY A 105 11.40 -1.24 1.65
N GLY A 106 11.95 -0.45 0.76
CA GLY A 106 13.00 0.51 1.04
C GLY A 106 12.47 1.90 1.45
N THR A 107 13.37 2.89 1.35
CA THR A 107 13.07 4.30 1.69
C THR A 107 11.96 4.90 0.85
N GLY A 108 11.78 4.47 -0.42
CA GLY A 108 10.64 4.90 -1.26
C GLY A 108 9.31 4.45 -0.68
N THR A 109 9.20 3.19 -0.26
CA THR A 109 8.01 2.66 0.40
C THR A 109 7.73 3.40 1.72
N LEU A 110 8.77 3.71 2.49
CA LEU A 110 8.65 4.48 3.73
C LEU A 110 8.16 5.91 3.45
N GLU A 111 8.69 6.58 2.42
CA GLU A 111 8.25 7.92 2.02
C GLU A 111 6.76 7.92 1.62
N GLU A 112 6.36 6.97 0.78
CA GLU A 112 4.99 6.85 0.28
C GLU A 112 3.99 6.60 1.42
N ILE A 113 4.27 5.63 2.30
CA ILE A 113 3.36 5.33 3.40
C ILE A 113 3.35 6.40 4.49
N ALA A 114 4.47 7.11 4.71
CA ALA A 114 4.53 8.23 5.65
C ALA A 114 3.62 9.38 5.22
N GLU A 115 3.49 9.64 3.92
CA GLU A 115 2.54 10.62 3.39
C GLU A 115 1.09 10.18 3.66
N VAL A 116 0.76 8.91 3.43
CA VAL A 116 -0.57 8.35 3.75
C VAL A 116 -0.86 8.45 5.25
N MET A 117 0.08 8.02 6.12
CA MET A 117 -0.06 8.16 7.57
C MET A 117 -0.31 9.60 8.00
N SER A 118 0.38 10.56 7.38
CA SER A 118 0.19 11.99 7.67
C SER A 118 -1.21 12.46 7.30
N LYS A 119 -1.72 12.08 6.12
CA LYS A 119 -3.08 12.45 5.68
C LYS A 119 -4.16 11.80 6.55
N VAL A 120 -4.00 10.55 6.97
CA VAL A 120 -4.89 9.86 7.91
C VAL A 120 -4.88 10.56 9.27
N SER A 121 -3.71 10.87 9.80
CA SER A 121 -3.51 11.58 11.06
C SER A 121 -4.18 12.96 11.11
N LEU A 122 -4.24 13.63 9.96
CA LEU A 122 -4.88 14.94 9.78
C LEU A 122 -6.37 14.84 9.42
N LYS A 123 -6.93 13.63 9.33
CA LYS A 123 -8.31 13.37 8.86
C LYS A 123 -8.58 13.93 7.46
N HIS A 124 -7.54 14.03 6.62
CA HIS A 124 -7.63 14.41 5.20
C HIS A 124 -7.80 13.19 4.30
N LEU A 125 -7.70 11.98 4.86
CA LEU A 125 -7.88 10.72 4.19
C LEU A 125 -8.59 9.75 5.15
N GLU A 126 -9.81 9.34 4.78
CA GLU A 126 -10.62 8.39 5.54
C GLU A 126 -10.51 7.00 4.91
N ALA A 127 -9.34 6.39 5.04
CA ALA A 127 -9.04 5.08 4.50
C ALA A 127 -8.05 4.34 5.41
N PRO A 128 -8.08 3.00 5.49
CA PRO A 128 -7.14 2.24 6.29
C PRO A 128 -5.72 2.34 5.71
N CYS A 129 -4.77 2.68 6.59
CA CYS A 129 -3.34 2.70 6.32
C CYS A 129 -2.71 1.48 7.02
N ILE A 130 -2.35 0.46 6.25
CA ILE A 130 -1.92 -0.84 6.75
C ILE A 130 -0.43 -1.03 6.49
N LEU A 131 0.33 -1.25 7.55
CA LEU A 131 1.71 -1.70 7.46
C LEU A 131 1.72 -3.22 7.62
N TYR A 132 2.05 -3.94 6.56
CA TYR A 132 2.18 -5.40 6.59
C TYR A 132 3.48 -5.76 7.32
N ASN A 133 3.35 -5.95 8.63
CA ASN A 133 4.45 -6.18 9.56
C ASN A 133 4.95 -7.63 9.52
N LEU A 134 5.20 -8.14 8.31
CA LEU A 134 5.69 -9.49 8.08
C LEU A 134 7.02 -9.69 8.83
N ASN A 135 7.06 -10.71 9.69
CA ASN A 135 8.24 -11.04 10.51
C ASN A 135 8.78 -9.87 11.34
N GLY A 136 7.91 -8.92 11.76
CA GLY A 136 8.33 -7.77 12.57
C GLY A 136 9.06 -6.67 11.79
N TYR A 137 8.98 -6.66 10.46
CA TYR A 137 9.70 -5.70 9.62
C TYR A 137 9.47 -4.23 9.99
N TYR A 138 8.28 -3.89 10.46
CA TYR A 138 7.89 -2.53 10.86
C TYR A 138 7.87 -2.30 12.38
N ASP A 139 8.42 -3.20 13.21
CA ASP A 139 8.41 -3.07 14.67
C ASP A 139 9.08 -1.78 15.14
N ASP A 140 10.21 -1.41 14.58
CA ASP A 140 10.91 -0.15 14.92
C ASP A 140 10.10 1.09 14.53
N LEU A 141 9.37 1.05 13.41
CA LEU A 141 8.48 2.14 13.03
C LEU A 141 7.29 2.24 13.99
N LYS A 142 6.71 1.12 14.38
CA LYS A 142 5.64 1.05 15.39
C LYS A 142 6.13 1.61 16.72
N ALA A 143 7.34 1.25 17.14
CA ALA A 143 7.97 1.76 18.35
C ALA A 143 8.18 3.29 18.27
N LEU A 144 8.64 3.81 17.13
CA LEU A 144 8.79 5.25 16.91
C LEU A 144 7.46 5.99 17.02
N LEU A 145 6.38 5.48 16.41
CA LEU A 145 5.06 6.10 16.49
C LEU A 145 4.53 6.12 17.94
N ASN A 146 4.71 5.04 18.69
CA ASN A 146 4.38 5.00 20.11
C ASN A 146 5.20 6.03 20.92
N HIS A 147 6.49 6.14 20.61
CA HIS A 147 7.36 7.13 21.27
C HIS A 147 6.92 8.58 20.99
N MET A 148 6.42 8.87 19.79
CA MET A 148 5.83 10.18 19.48
C MET A 148 4.63 10.48 20.39
N ILE A 149 3.79 9.49 20.71
CA ILE A 149 2.66 9.64 21.64
C ILE A 149 3.19 9.90 23.06
N GLU A 150 4.12 9.10 23.54
CA GLU A 150 4.75 9.24 24.86
C GLU A 150 5.39 10.62 25.09
N LYS A 151 5.95 11.21 24.02
CA LYS A 151 6.55 12.55 24.06
C LYS A 151 5.55 13.69 23.84
N GLY A 152 4.25 13.39 23.66
CA GLY A 152 3.23 14.40 23.40
C GLY A 152 3.31 15.04 22.01
N LEU A 153 4.04 14.42 21.06
CA LEU A 153 4.17 14.90 19.68
C LEU A 153 3.09 14.31 18.75
N SER A 154 2.36 13.30 19.23
CA SER A 154 1.21 12.69 18.59
C SER A 154 0.20 12.25 19.65
N SER A 155 -0.90 11.60 19.23
CA SER A 155 -1.89 11.00 20.14
C SER A 155 -2.46 9.72 19.52
N ASN A 156 -3.10 8.87 20.35
CA ASN A 156 -3.80 7.67 19.88
C ASN A 156 -4.86 8.01 18.83
N GLU A 157 -5.59 9.11 19.04
CA GLU A 157 -6.60 9.60 18.10
C GLU A 157 -6.00 9.98 16.73
N ARG A 158 -4.80 10.59 16.71
CA ARG A 158 -4.09 10.93 15.48
C ARG A 158 -3.56 9.71 14.73
N GLN A 159 -3.34 8.60 15.44
CA GLN A 159 -2.87 7.35 14.84
C GLN A 159 -4.01 6.36 14.55
N GLU A 160 -5.24 6.75 14.84
CA GLU A 160 -6.42 5.98 14.45
C GLU A 160 -6.49 5.85 12.93
N GLY A 161 -6.68 4.60 12.44
CA GLY A 161 -6.65 4.29 11.01
C GLY A 161 -5.28 3.83 10.48
N ILE A 162 -4.23 3.81 11.35
CA ILE A 162 -2.92 3.23 11.04
C ILE A 162 -2.81 1.87 11.73
N PHE A 163 -2.63 0.81 10.96
CA PHE A 163 -2.66 -0.57 11.43
C PHE A 163 -1.33 -1.28 11.16
N PHE A 164 -0.80 -2.00 12.14
CA PHE A 164 0.33 -2.91 11.97
C PHE A 164 -0.18 -4.34 12.02
N VAL A 165 -0.10 -5.07 10.92
CA VAL A 165 -0.74 -6.38 10.76
C VAL A 165 0.29 -7.39 10.27
N GLU A 166 0.39 -8.54 10.94
CA GLU A 166 1.49 -9.49 10.76
C GLU A 166 1.21 -10.55 9.68
N ASN A 167 -0.05 -10.75 9.31
CA ASN A 167 -0.45 -11.77 8.36
C ASN A 167 -1.60 -11.31 7.45
N LEU A 168 -1.77 -12.00 6.33
CA LEU A 168 -2.77 -11.64 5.33
C LEU A 168 -4.21 -11.78 5.85
N ASP A 169 -4.49 -12.75 6.72
CA ASP A 169 -5.86 -12.99 7.21
C ASP A 169 -6.36 -11.84 8.08
N ASP A 170 -5.45 -11.15 8.78
CA ASP A 170 -5.76 -9.94 9.55
C ASP A 170 -5.81 -8.69 8.66
N ILE A 171 -5.07 -8.63 7.54
CA ILE A 171 -5.15 -7.54 6.57
C ILE A 171 -6.54 -7.47 5.92
N LYS A 172 -7.12 -8.62 5.57
CA LYS A 172 -8.40 -8.71 4.86
C LYS A 172 -9.52 -7.90 5.54
N PRO A 173 -9.87 -8.14 6.82
CA PRO A 173 -10.94 -7.39 7.47
C PRO A 173 -10.61 -5.91 7.66
N VAL A 174 -9.34 -5.58 7.96
CA VAL A 174 -8.90 -4.19 8.17
C VAL A 174 -9.07 -3.37 6.90
N SER A 175 -8.80 -3.94 5.72
CA SER A 175 -8.93 -3.26 4.43
C SER A 175 -10.35 -2.74 4.15
N TYR A 176 -11.37 -3.30 4.80
CA TYR A 176 -12.76 -2.92 4.61
C TYR A 176 -13.35 -2.10 5.77
N THR A 177 -12.57 -1.70 6.77
CA THR A 177 -13.08 -1.02 7.97
C THR A 177 -13.83 0.27 7.67
N HIS A 178 -13.38 1.05 6.69
CA HIS A 178 -14.01 2.30 6.28
C HIS A 178 -15.37 2.10 5.58
N LEU A 179 -15.62 0.92 5.01
CA LEU A 179 -16.90 0.58 4.35
C LEU A 179 -17.96 0.14 5.33
N THR A 180 -17.59 -0.26 6.55
CA THR A 180 -18.49 -0.82 7.57
C THR A 180 -18.84 0.18 8.68
N LEU A 181 -18.25 1.36 8.69
CA LEU A 181 -18.63 2.41 9.63
C LEU A 181 -20.07 2.86 9.31
N PRO A 182 -21.01 2.80 10.28
CA PRO A 182 -22.34 3.34 10.05
C PRO A 182 -22.22 4.83 9.74
N THR A 183 -22.78 5.24 8.60
CA THR A 183 -23.06 6.64 8.33
C THR A 183 -23.74 7.20 9.58
N LYS A 184 -23.14 8.20 10.23
CA LYS A 184 -23.81 8.91 11.33
C LYS A 184 -25.18 9.30 10.81
N LEU A 185 -26.23 8.67 11.34
CA LEU A 185 -27.57 9.15 11.17
C LEU A 185 -27.56 10.59 11.71
N GLU A 186 -27.70 11.54 10.82
CA GLU A 186 -28.04 12.90 11.19
C GLU A 186 -29.39 12.86 11.90
N VAL A 187 -29.40 13.22 13.17
CA VAL A 187 -30.59 13.47 13.97
C VAL A 187 -30.84 14.96 13.97
#